data_427f2e14bd31fd6d270cf0bd30798f19
#
_entry.id   427f2e14bd31fd6d270cf0bd30798f19
#
_cell.length_a   1.000
_cell.length_b   1.000
_cell.length_c   1.000
_cell.angle_alpha   90.00
_cell.angle_beta   90.00
_cell.angle_gamma   90.00
#
_symmetry.space_group_name_H-M   'P 1'
#
loop_
_entity.id
_entity.type
_entity.pdbx_description
1 polymer ?
#
loop_
_entity_poly.entity_id
_entity_poly.type
_entity_poly.pdbx_seq_one_letter_code
_entity_poly.pdbx_strand_id
1 'polypeptide(L)'
;MVIARRRILFSIAGMTVAVVPASPMARAQSWPARPVRLIVGFTPGGPTDILARLMGQWLTERLGQTFVVENRPGAGSNIGTEAVVSSAPDGYTLLLISTSAAISATFYDKLSFNLVRDLAPVAGIARVPMVMVVNPSVPARTVAEFIAYAKENPGKVNMASVGNGTTPHMAGELFKMMAGVDMLHVPYRGGAPALTDLCGARAQVLF
;
A
#
# COMPACT_ATOMS: atom_id res chain seq x y z
N MET A 1 77.75 24.84 67.87
CA MET A 1 77.80 25.08 66.43
C MET A 1 77.04 23.94 65.74
N VAL A 2 75.74 24.11 65.42
CA VAL A 2 74.85 23.10 65.00
C VAL A 2 74.44 23.40 63.58
N ILE A 3 74.77 22.52 62.66
CA ILE A 3 74.40 22.64 61.20
C ILE A 3 73.05 21.93 60.96
N ALA A 4 72.06 22.73 60.61
CA ALA A 4 70.72 22.22 60.27
C ALA A 4 70.73 21.64 58.86
N ARG A 5 70.32 20.35 58.75
CA ARG A 5 70.14 19.65 57.46
C ARG A 5 68.66 19.93 56.98
N ARG A 6 68.58 20.69 55.89
CA ARG A 6 67.33 20.99 55.23
C ARG A 6 66.94 19.84 54.25
N ARG A 7 65.95 19.05 54.57
CA ARG A 7 65.41 18.01 53.67
C ARG A 7 64.44 18.66 52.65
N ILE A 8 64.81 18.57 51.40
CA ILE A 8 63.95 18.97 50.27
C ILE A 8 63.07 17.76 49.92
N LEU A 9 61.79 17.88 50.17
CA LEU A 9 60.77 16.90 49.72
C LEU A 9 60.36 17.28 48.29
N PHE A 10 60.70 16.44 47.32
CA PHE A 10 60.18 16.51 45.96
C PHE A 10 58.80 15.82 45.95
N SER A 11 57.71 16.59 45.85
CA SER A 11 56.37 16.08 45.57
C SER A 11 56.24 15.81 44.08
N ILE A 12 56.27 14.52 43.69
CA ILE A 12 55.91 14.08 42.32
C ILE A 12 54.39 14.08 42.25
N ALA A 13 53.80 15.11 41.63
CA ALA A 13 52.40 15.14 41.27
C ALA A 13 52.19 14.16 40.11
N GLY A 14 51.62 12.99 40.44
CA GLY A 14 51.22 11.99 39.43
C GLY A 14 50.04 12.53 38.58
N MET A 15 50.33 12.86 37.33
CA MET A 15 49.32 13.26 36.32
C MET A 15 48.65 11.99 35.79
N THR A 16 47.51 11.60 36.40
CA THR A 16 46.68 10.54 35.89
C THR A 16 46.01 10.99 34.61
N VAL A 17 46.50 10.57 33.45
CA VAL A 17 45.82 10.73 32.15
C VAL A 17 44.62 9.80 32.17
N ALA A 18 43.43 10.38 32.34
CA ALA A 18 42.18 9.66 32.17
C ALA A 18 42.05 9.27 30.68
N VAL A 19 42.29 8.00 30.38
CA VAL A 19 42.00 7.41 29.09
C VAL A 19 40.46 7.33 28.97
N VAL A 20 39.85 8.32 28.35
CA VAL A 20 38.41 8.29 27.99
C VAL A 20 38.30 7.21 26.91
N PRO A 21 37.58 6.10 27.16
CA PRO A 21 37.32 5.11 26.12
C PRO A 21 36.59 5.82 24.97
N ALA A 22 37.18 5.88 23.78
CA ALA A 22 36.52 6.34 22.58
C ALA A 22 35.34 5.38 22.35
N SER A 23 34.13 5.80 22.74
CA SER A 23 32.90 5.08 22.40
C SER A 23 32.92 4.86 20.91
N PRO A 24 32.74 3.62 20.41
CA PRO A 24 32.62 3.39 18.97
C PRO A 24 31.52 4.31 18.47
N MET A 25 31.83 5.22 17.57
CA MET A 25 30.84 6.04 16.89
C MET A 25 29.79 5.07 16.38
N ALA A 26 28.57 5.13 16.93
CA ALA A 26 27.44 4.39 16.44
C ALA A 26 27.26 4.83 14.98
N ARG A 27 27.81 4.04 14.05
CA ARG A 27 27.51 4.23 12.63
C ARG A 27 26.02 4.03 12.52
N ALA A 28 25.29 5.08 12.20
CA ALA A 28 23.89 4.96 11.80
C ALA A 28 23.84 3.89 10.70
N GLN A 29 23.19 2.77 11.00
CA GLN A 29 23.07 1.68 10.07
C GLN A 29 22.29 2.21 8.87
N SER A 30 22.89 2.19 7.67
CA SER A 30 22.25 2.71 6.48
C SER A 30 20.97 1.91 6.21
N TRP A 31 19.84 2.59 6.17
CA TRP A 31 18.58 1.94 5.77
C TRP A 31 18.54 1.80 4.24
N PRO A 32 18.07 0.65 3.70
CA PRO A 32 17.71 -0.59 4.40
C PRO A 32 18.94 -1.49 4.63
N ALA A 33 19.05 -2.11 5.82
CA ALA A 33 20.09 -3.08 6.16
C ALA A 33 19.65 -4.54 6.01
N ARG A 34 18.36 -4.77 5.72
CA ARG A 34 17.73 -6.08 5.53
C ARG A 34 16.57 -5.96 4.54
N PRO A 35 16.01 -7.08 4.03
CA PRO A 35 14.90 -7.04 3.10
C PRO A 35 13.69 -6.26 3.63
N VAL A 36 13.05 -5.49 2.73
CA VAL A 36 11.86 -4.68 2.99
C VAL A 36 10.64 -5.37 2.39
N ARG A 37 9.57 -5.48 3.17
CA ARG A 37 8.29 -6.03 2.70
C ARG A 37 7.44 -4.92 2.10
N LEU A 38 6.92 -5.13 0.90
CA LEU A 38 5.98 -4.24 0.23
C LEU A 38 4.62 -4.93 0.13
N ILE A 39 3.70 -4.55 1.01
CA ILE A 39 2.37 -5.16 1.10
C ILE A 39 1.44 -4.55 0.04
N VAL A 40 0.71 -5.42 -0.65
CA VAL A 40 -0.31 -5.09 -1.65
C VAL A 40 -1.64 -5.70 -1.22
N GLY A 41 -2.67 -4.87 -1.01
CA GLY A 41 -3.99 -5.31 -0.51
C GLY A 41 -4.90 -5.95 -1.56
N PHE A 42 -4.37 -6.35 -2.72
CA PHE A 42 -5.11 -6.96 -3.84
C PHE A 42 -4.41 -8.21 -4.37
N THR A 43 -5.12 -9.02 -5.16
CA THR A 43 -4.56 -10.20 -5.80
C THR A 43 -3.42 -9.84 -6.77
N PRO A 44 -2.45 -10.76 -6.98
CA PRO A 44 -1.42 -10.59 -8.00
C PRO A 44 -2.00 -10.30 -9.40
N GLY A 45 -1.25 -9.56 -10.23
CA GLY A 45 -1.60 -9.24 -11.61
C GLY A 45 -2.55 -8.07 -11.80
N GLY A 46 -3.04 -7.44 -10.71
CA GLY A 46 -3.78 -6.16 -10.78
C GLY A 46 -2.84 -4.96 -10.87
N PRO A 47 -3.38 -3.74 -11.18
CA PRO A 47 -2.56 -2.53 -11.36
C PRO A 47 -1.66 -2.21 -10.17
N THR A 48 -2.18 -2.36 -8.94
CA THR A 48 -1.42 -2.12 -7.70
C THR A 48 -0.25 -3.11 -7.56
N ASP A 49 -0.47 -4.38 -7.90
CA ASP A 49 0.59 -5.41 -7.83
C ASP A 49 1.69 -5.17 -8.87
N ILE A 50 1.30 -4.82 -10.10
CA ILE A 50 2.26 -4.48 -11.17
C ILE A 50 3.14 -3.31 -10.74
N LEU A 51 2.54 -2.23 -10.24
CA LEU A 51 3.28 -1.07 -9.73
C LEU A 51 4.19 -1.43 -8.57
N ALA A 52 3.72 -2.26 -7.63
CA ALA A 52 4.53 -2.73 -6.50
C ALA A 52 5.76 -3.51 -6.96
N ARG A 53 5.62 -4.38 -7.95
CA ARG A 53 6.75 -5.16 -8.48
C ARG A 53 7.75 -4.29 -9.22
N LEU A 54 7.29 -3.35 -10.04
CA LEU A 54 8.15 -2.39 -10.74
C LEU A 54 8.93 -1.53 -9.74
N MET A 55 8.24 -0.98 -8.72
CA MET A 55 8.87 -0.19 -7.67
C MET A 55 9.81 -1.03 -6.81
N GLY A 56 9.41 -2.26 -6.43
CA GLY A 56 10.22 -3.16 -5.64
C GLY A 56 11.53 -3.54 -6.36
N GLN A 57 11.48 -3.81 -7.65
CA GLN A 57 12.66 -4.05 -8.47
C GLN A 57 13.58 -2.81 -8.49
N TRP A 58 13.03 -1.65 -8.84
CA TRP A 58 13.79 -0.40 -8.91
C TRP A 58 14.45 -0.02 -7.58
N LEU A 59 13.72 -0.17 -6.47
CA LEU A 59 14.25 0.09 -5.12
C LEU A 59 15.34 -0.92 -4.75
N THR A 60 15.18 -2.19 -5.12
CA THR A 60 16.21 -3.24 -4.89
C THR A 60 17.52 -2.87 -5.58
N GLU A 61 17.44 -2.45 -6.85
CA GLU A 61 18.63 -2.04 -7.63
C GLU A 61 19.32 -0.79 -7.05
N ARG A 62 18.53 0.16 -6.54
CA ARG A 62 19.03 1.44 -6.02
C ARG A 62 19.55 1.38 -4.60
N LEU A 63 18.93 0.58 -3.75
CA LEU A 63 19.21 0.55 -2.30
C LEU A 63 19.99 -0.70 -1.87
N GLY A 64 20.24 -1.65 -2.77
CA GLY A 64 21.07 -2.83 -2.51
C GLY A 64 20.44 -3.87 -1.57
N GLN A 65 19.14 -3.72 -1.22
CA GLN A 65 18.40 -4.69 -0.42
C GLN A 65 17.11 -5.08 -1.11
N THR A 66 16.71 -6.35 -0.96
CA THR A 66 15.52 -6.88 -1.64
C THR A 66 14.24 -6.26 -1.12
N PHE A 67 13.38 -5.78 -2.03
CA PHE A 67 12.01 -5.38 -1.74
C PHE A 67 11.07 -6.52 -2.15
N VAL A 68 10.49 -7.20 -1.15
CA VAL A 68 9.64 -8.38 -1.34
C VAL A 68 8.18 -7.96 -1.42
N VAL A 69 7.54 -8.16 -2.57
CA VAL A 69 6.11 -7.89 -2.75
C VAL A 69 5.30 -9.04 -2.16
N GLU A 70 4.38 -8.71 -1.25
CA GLU A 70 3.49 -9.66 -0.58
C GLU A 70 2.03 -9.23 -0.79
N ASN A 71 1.24 -10.09 -1.46
CA ASN A 71 -0.18 -9.83 -1.68
C ASN A 71 -1.02 -10.32 -0.50
N ARG A 72 -1.81 -9.42 0.11
CA ARG A 72 -2.77 -9.70 1.19
C ARG A 72 -4.15 -9.16 0.82
N PRO A 73 -4.86 -9.84 -0.09
CA PRO A 73 -6.13 -9.36 -0.62
C PRO A 73 -7.28 -9.57 0.37
N GLY A 74 -8.29 -8.70 0.27
CA GLY A 74 -9.55 -8.84 0.97
C GLY A 74 -10.06 -7.54 1.59
N ALA A 75 -11.38 -7.47 1.80
CA ALA A 75 -12.10 -6.32 2.37
C ALA A 75 -11.68 -4.97 1.74
N GLY A 76 -11.60 -4.88 0.41
CA GLY A 76 -11.21 -3.64 -0.28
C GLY A 76 -9.79 -3.16 0.02
N SER A 77 -8.84 -4.07 0.33
CA SER A 77 -7.46 -3.81 0.78
C SER A 77 -7.30 -3.62 2.30
N ASN A 78 -8.36 -3.64 3.09
CA ASN A 78 -8.25 -3.41 4.54
C ASN A 78 -7.41 -4.47 5.25
N ILE A 79 -7.46 -5.75 4.81
CA ILE A 79 -6.63 -6.83 5.39
C ILE A 79 -5.13 -6.54 5.20
N GLY A 80 -4.73 -6.08 4.02
CA GLY A 80 -3.34 -5.68 3.76
C GLY A 80 -2.92 -4.45 4.56
N THR A 81 -3.81 -3.47 4.68
CA THR A 81 -3.59 -2.25 5.47
C THR A 81 -3.40 -2.54 6.95
N GLU A 82 -4.27 -3.38 7.53
CA GLU A 82 -4.19 -3.80 8.94
C GLU A 82 -2.87 -4.53 9.24
N ALA A 83 -2.41 -5.38 8.31
CA ALA A 83 -1.14 -6.07 8.46
C ALA A 83 0.07 -5.11 8.53
N VAL A 84 0.01 -3.97 7.84
CA VAL A 84 1.06 -2.94 7.92
C VAL A 84 0.94 -2.12 9.19
N VAL A 85 -0.26 -1.70 9.55
CA VAL A 85 -0.52 -0.95 10.80
C VAL A 85 -0.09 -1.74 12.03
N SER A 86 -0.26 -3.07 12.01
CA SER A 86 0.16 -3.96 13.11
C SER A 86 1.66 -4.31 13.09
N SER A 87 2.41 -3.85 12.08
CA SER A 87 3.85 -4.09 11.98
C SER A 87 4.63 -3.02 12.74
N ALA A 88 5.91 -3.32 13.05
CA ALA A 88 6.80 -2.32 13.66
C ALA A 88 6.97 -1.11 12.72
N PRO A 89 6.93 0.14 13.24
CA PRO A 89 7.05 1.35 12.43
C PRO A 89 8.53 1.70 12.14
N ASP A 90 9.29 0.71 11.67
CA ASP A 90 10.74 0.78 11.44
C ASP A 90 11.12 0.96 9.95
N GLY A 91 10.12 1.12 9.07
CA GLY A 91 10.31 1.29 7.64
C GLY A 91 10.55 -0.01 6.85
N TYR A 92 10.52 -1.19 7.49
CA TYR A 92 10.73 -2.48 6.81
C TYR A 92 9.43 -3.16 6.37
N THR A 93 8.29 -2.59 6.68
CA THR A 93 7.00 -3.01 6.14
C THR A 93 6.30 -1.79 5.56
N LEU A 94 6.17 -1.76 4.25
CA LEU A 94 5.56 -0.67 3.48
C LEU A 94 4.24 -1.16 2.89
N LEU A 95 3.30 -0.22 2.68
CA LEU A 95 2.04 -0.48 2.01
C LEU A 95 2.00 0.27 0.67
N LEU A 96 1.75 -0.42 -0.43
CA LEU A 96 1.28 0.24 -1.63
C LEU A 96 -0.24 0.40 -1.56
N ILE A 97 -0.64 1.61 -1.20
CA ILE A 97 -2.03 1.98 -0.97
C ILE A 97 -2.69 2.49 -2.25
N SER A 98 -3.99 2.29 -2.38
CA SER A 98 -4.82 2.89 -3.42
C SER A 98 -5.87 3.82 -2.83
N THR A 99 -6.59 4.57 -3.67
CA THR A 99 -7.73 5.41 -3.26
C THR A 99 -8.82 4.65 -2.52
N SER A 100 -8.91 3.32 -2.68
CA SER A 100 -9.86 2.47 -1.95
C SER A 100 -9.72 2.59 -0.44
N ALA A 101 -8.52 2.83 0.08
CA ALA A 101 -8.32 2.99 1.52
C ALA A 101 -8.98 4.27 2.07
N ALA A 102 -8.99 5.36 1.30
CA ALA A 102 -9.72 6.58 1.68
C ALA A 102 -11.23 6.36 1.69
N ILE A 103 -11.76 5.61 0.71
CA ILE A 103 -13.16 5.22 0.65
C ILE A 103 -13.52 4.33 1.85
N SER A 104 -12.65 3.38 2.21
CA SER A 104 -12.86 2.47 3.34
C SER A 104 -13.11 3.20 4.66
N ALA A 105 -12.50 4.36 4.87
CA ALA A 105 -12.67 5.15 6.09
C ALA A 105 -14.13 5.60 6.34
N THR A 106 -14.93 5.71 5.27
CA THR A 106 -16.36 6.09 5.35
C THR A 106 -17.31 4.95 4.98
N PHE A 107 -16.82 3.95 4.24
CA PHE A 107 -17.64 2.83 3.76
C PHE A 107 -17.80 1.71 4.80
N TYR A 108 -16.78 1.49 5.65
CA TYR A 108 -16.84 0.46 6.68
C TYR A 108 -17.07 1.09 8.05
N ASP A 109 -18.13 0.67 8.73
CA ASP A 109 -18.50 1.19 10.07
C ASP A 109 -17.45 0.89 11.15
N LYS A 110 -16.70 -0.19 11.00
CA LYS A 110 -15.69 -0.65 11.97
C LYS A 110 -14.40 -1.01 11.26
N LEU A 111 -13.41 -0.14 11.37
CA LEU A 111 -12.02 -0.41 11.00
C LEU A 111 -11.18 -0.51 12.26
N SER A 112 -10.25 -1.46 12.29
CA SER A 112 -9.26 -1.64 13.37
C SER A 112 -8.15 -0.59 13.34
N PHE A 113 -8.11 0.27 12.31
CA PHE A 113 -7.08 1.29 12.09
C PHE A 113 -7.70 2.62 11.62
N ASN A 114 -6.93 3.68 11.78
CA ASN A 114 -7.21 4.99 11.19
C ASN A 114 -6.12 5.34 10.17
N LEU A 115 -6.53 5.53 8.91
CA LEU A 115 -5.60 5.74 7.79
C LEU A 115 -4.63 6.91 8.00
N VAL A 116 -5.12 8.03 8.55
CA VAL A 116 -4.33 9.26 8.72
C VAL A 116 -3.44 9.22 9.95
N ARG A 117 -3.92 8.56 11.02
CA ARG A 117 -3.20 8.47 12.29
C ARG A 117 -2.13 7.37 12.28
N ASP A 118 -2.45 6.22 11.68
CA ASP A 118 -1.67 4.99 11.87
C ASP A 118 -0.70 4.69 10.72
N LEU A 119 -0.77 5.45 9.63
CA LEU A 119 0.13 5.32 8.48
C LEU A 119 0.84 6.65 8.19
N ALA A 120 2.17 6.56 8.00
CA ALA A 120 2.97 7.69 7.55
C ALA A 120 3.08 7.66 6.00
N PRO A 121 2.66 8.71 5.28
CA PRO A 121 2.81 8.78 3.83
C PRO A 121 4.29 8.93 3.45
N VAL A 122 4.75 8.14 2.45
CA VAL A 122 6.13 8.18 1.95
C VAL A 122 6.21 8.92 0.63
N ALA A 123 5.49 8.47 -0.40
CA ALA A 123 5.50 9.08 -1.72
C ALA A 123 4.23 8.75 -2.52
N GLY A 124 3.86 9.65 -3.44
CA GLY A 124 2.90 9.36 -4.49
C GLY A 124 3.59 8.64 -5.64
N ILE A 125 3.10 7.44 -6.01
CA ILE A 125 3.75 6.59 -7.02
C ILE A 125 3.18 6.83 -8.41
N ALA A 126 1.84 6.80 -8.55
CA ALA A 126 1.17 6.92 -9.84
C ALA A 126 -0.25 7.47 -9.70
N ARG A 127 -0.77 7.97 -10.82
CA ARG A 127 -2.20 8.23 -11.01
C ARG A 127 -2.71 7.28 -12.08
N VAL A 128 -3.80 6.58 -11.79
CA VAL A 128 -4.41 5.62 -12.72
C VAL A 128 -5.79 6.15 -13.08
N PRO A 129 -6.04 6.50 -14.34
CA PRO A 129 -7.37 6.87 -14.78
C PRO A 129 -8.28 5.64 -14.75
N MET A 130 -9.56 5.87 -14.46
CA MET A 130 -10.58 4.81 -14.56
C MET A 130 -11.16 4.79 -15.95
N VAL A 131 -11.44 3.60 -16.44
CA VAL A 131 -12.10 3.37 -17.71
C VAL A 131 -13.21 2.35 -17.52
N MET A 132 -14.35 2.57 -18.19
CA MET A 132 -15.44 1.61 -18.27
C MET A 132 -15.11 0.61 -19.38
N VAL A 133 -15.04 -0.67 -19.03
CA VAL A 133 -14.79 -1.77 -19.97
C VAL A 133 -16.03 -2.66 -20.03
N VAL A 134 -16.48 -2.97 -21.24
CA VAL A 134 -17.67 -3.78 -21.49
C VAL A 134 -17.28 -5.02 -22.26
N ASN A 135 -17.83 -6.18 -21.89
CA ASN A 135 -17.60 -7.42 -22.62
C ASN A 135 -18.19 -7.31 -24.05
N PRO A 136 -17.49 -7.80 -25.10
CA PRO A 136 -17.96 -7.73 -26.48
C PRO A 136 -19.30 -8.42 -26.76
N SER A 137 -19.77 -9.32 -25.89
CA SER A 137 -21.10 -9.94 -26.02
C SER A 137 -22.26 -8.96 -25.75
N VAL A 138 -21.98 -7.84 -25.10
CA VAL A 138 -22.97 -6.75 -24.91
C VAL A 138 -23.04 -5.94 -26.22
N PRO A 139 -24.24 -5.78 -26.82
CA PRO A 139 -24.40 -5.09 -28.10
C PRO A 139 -24.38 -3.57 -27.91
N ALA A 140 -23.28 -3.04 -27.36
CA ALA A 140 -23.09 -1.61 -27.08
C ALA A 140 -21.66 -1.20 -27.40
N ARG A 141 -21.48 -0.14 -28.18
CA ARG A 141 -20.17 0.44 -28.55
C ARG A 141 -19.96 1.83 -27.98
N THR A 142 -21.00 2.42 -27.40
CA THR A 142 -20.99 3.73 -26.76
C THR A 142 -21.64 3.62 -25.37
N VAL A 143 -21.35 4.60 -24.52
CA VAL A 143 -21.98 4.68 -23.18
C VAL A 143 -23.50 4.80 -23.30
N ALA A 144 -24.01 5.56 -24.29
CA ALA A 144 -25.44 5.73 -24.52
C ALA A 144 -26.12 4.41 -24.89
N GLU A 145 -25.51 3.62 -25.79
CA GLU A 145 -26.00 2.28 -26.16
C GLU A 145 -25.96 1.31 -24.97
N PHE A 146 -24.90 1.37 -24.14
CA PHE A 146 -24.83 0.56 -22.94
C PHE A 146 -25.94 0.92 -21.93
N ILE A 147 -26.22 2.21 -21.74
CA ILE A 147 -27.32 2.66 -20.87
C ILE A 147 -28.66 2.15 -21.39
N ALA A 148 -28.94 2.23 -22.72
CA ALA A 148 -30.13 1.70 -23.32
C ALA A 148 -30.26 0.19 -23.08
N TYR A 149 -29.18 -0.56 -23.37
CA TYR A 149 -29.13 -2.00 -23.13
C TYR A 149 -29.39 -2.37 -21.66
N ALA A 150 -28.75 -1.66 -20.71
CA ALA A 150 -28.93 -1.92 -19.28
C ALA A 150 -30.36 -1.62 -18.81
N LYS A 151 -31.03 -0.59 -19.36
CA LYS A 151 -32.43 -0.28 -19.08
C LYS A 151 -33.42 -1.34 -19.61
N GLU A 152 -33.09 -1.95 -20.74
CA GLU A 152 -33.88 -3.06 -21.31
C GLU A 152 -33.64 -4.41 -20.59
N ASN A 153 -32.56 -4.51 -19.81
CA ASN A 153 -32.13 -5.71 -19.10
C ASN A 153 -31.93 -5.48 -17.60
N PRO A 154 -32.92 -4.99 -16.85
CA PRO A 154 -32.79 -4.67 -15.44
C PRO A 154 -32.40 -5.92 -14.63
N GLY A 155 -31.39 -5.80 -13.77
CA GLY A 155 -30.88 -6.87 -12.92
C GLY A 155 -30.13 -8.00 -13.64
N LYS A 156 -29.96 -7.94 -14.98
CA LYS A 156 -29.27 -8.97 -15.77
C LYS A 156 -27.84 -8.61 -16.14
N VAL A 157 -27.42 -7.38 -15.94
CA VAL A 157 -26.05 -6.91 -16.18
C VAL A 157 -25.24 -7.06 -14.91
N ASN A 158 -24.25 -7.95 -14.94
CA ASN A 158 -23.27 -8.12 -13.85
C ASN A 158 -22.18 -7.07 -13.97
N MET A 159 -22.09 -6.21 -12.95
CA MET A 159 -21.05 -5.20 -12.81
C MET A 159 -19.94 -5.70 -11.90
N ALA A 160 -18.80 -6.02 -12.46
CA ALA A 160 -17.63 -6.45 -11.69
C ALA A 160 -16.95 -5.27 -10.97
N SER A 161 -16.37 -5.53 -9.80
CA SER A 161 -15.46 -4.62 -9.14
C SER A 161 -14.30 -5.38 -8.49
N VAL A 162 -13.27 -4.66 -8.06
CA VAL A 162 -12.13 -5.26 -7.35
C VAL A 162 -12.39 -5.43 -5.84
N GLY A 163 -13.64 -5.28 -5.42
CA GLY A 163 -14.12 -5.48 -4.04
C GLY A 163 -15.03 -4.36 -3.54
N ASN A 164 -15.74 -4.66 -2.46
CA ASN A 164 -16.61 -3.68 -1.80
C ASN A 164 -15.80 -2.48 -1.28
N GLY A 165 -16.34 -1.27 -1.40
CA GLY A 165 -15.68 -0.04 -0.96
C GLY A 165 -14.46 0.36 -1.81
N THR A 166 -14.26 -0.24 -2.98
CA THR A 166 -13.18 0.13 -3.90
C THR A 166 -13.63 1.20 -4.89
N THR A 167 -12.68 1.87 -5.53
CA THR A 167 -12.97 2.91 -6.54
C THR A 167 -13.84 2.37 -7.69
N PRO A 168 -13.58 1.19 -8.29
CA PRO A 168 -14.48 0.58 -9.29
C PRO A 168 -15.91 0.35 -8.79
N HIS A 169 -16.07 -0.09 -7.54
CA HIS A 169 -17.39 -0.25 -6.95
C HIS A 169 -18.14 1.09 -6.87
N MET A 170 -17.51 2.13 -6.30
CA MET A 170 -18.14 3.44 -6.15
C MET A 170 -18.44 4.09 -7.50
N ALA A 171 -17.55 3.95 -8.49
CA ALA A 171 -17.80 4.44 -9.83
C ALA A 171 -18.99 3.75 -10.49
N GLY A 172 -19.11 2.44 -10.33
CA GLY A 172 -20.24 1.68 -10.84
C GLY A 172 -21.57 2.04 -10.17
N GLU A 173 -21.58 2.19 -8.85
CA GLU A 173 -22.79 2.61 -8.12
C GLU A 173 -23.21 4.06 -8.50
N LEU A 174 -22.23 4.95 -8.66
CA LEU A 174 -22.49 6.30 -9.16
C LEU A 174 -23.07 6.28 -10.58
N PHE A 175 -22.51 5.44 -11.46
CA PHE A 175 -23.02 5.24 -12.82
C PHE A 175 -24.47 4.73 -12.80
N LYS A 176 -24.79 3.71 -11.98
CA LYS A 176 -26.15 3.20 -11.81
C LYS A 176 -27.11 4.32 -11.43
N MET A 177 -26.73 5.12 -10.43
CA MET A 177 -27.55 6.23 -9.95
C MET A 177 -27.76 7.32 -11.02
N MET A 178 -26.69 7.73 -11.72
CA MET A 178 -26.77 8.80 -12.72
C MET A 178 -27.52 8.38 -13.99
N ALA A 179 -27.35 7.13 -14.43
CA ALA A 179 -27.97 6.60 -15.65
C ALA A 179 -29.38 6.03 -15.41
N GLY A 180 -29.78 5.81 -14.16
CA GLY A 180 -31.05 5.17 -13.80
C GLY A 180 -31.14 3.75 -14.32
N VAL A 181 -30.06 2.96 -14.13
CA VAL A 181 -29.94 1.55 -14.56
C VAL A 181 -29.80 0.63 -13.37
N ASP A 182 -30.34 -0.58 -13.48
CA ASP A 182 -30.21 -1.64 -12.49
C ASP A 182 -29.19 -2.68 -12.97
N MET A 183 -28.05 -2.78 -12.22
CA MET A 183 -26.98 -3.74 -12.47
C MET A 183 -26.64 -4.48 -11.18
N LEU A 184 -26.36 -5.78 -11.27
CA LEU A 184 -25.95 -6.59 -10.13
C LEU A 184 -24.45 -6.40 -9.87
N HIS A 185 -24.09 -5.92 -8.70
CA HIS A 185 -22.69 -5.79 -8.30
C HIS A 185 -22.08 -7.15 -7.93
N VAL A 186 -20.97 -7.50 -8.56
CA VAL A 186 -20.20 -8.74 -8.31
C VAL A 186 -18.78 -8.35 -7.85
N PRO A 187 -18.51 -8.43 -6.53
CA PRO A 187 -17.19 -8.05 -5.99
C PRO A 187 -16.17 -9.18 -6.11
N TYR A 188 -14.97 -8.85 -6.58
CA TYR A 188 -13.80 -9.72 -6.63
C TYR A 188 -12.72 -9.28 -5.63
N ARG A 189 -11.73 -10.13 -5.36
CA ARG A 189 -10.62 -9.78 -4.45
C ARG A 189 -9.48 -8.99 -5.12
N GLY A 190 -9.67 -8.54 -6.37
CA GLY A 190 -8.70 -7.78 -7.14
C GLY A 190 -9.01 -7.75 -8.62
N GLY A 191 -8.15 -7.07 -9.40
CA GLY A 191 -8.39 -6.83 -10.83
C GLY A 191 -8.29 -8.09 -11.70
N ALA A 192 -7.32 -8.96 -11.45
CA ALA A 192 -7.09 -10.13 -12.29
C ALA A 192 -8.32 -11.08 -12.36
N PRO A 193 -8.92 -11.53 -11.25
CA PRO A 193 -10.13 -12.37 -11.31
C PRO A 193 -11.35 -11.61 -11.90
N ALA A 194 -11.49 -10.31 -11.65
CA ALA A 194 -12.56 -9.51 -12.25
C ALA A 194 -12.44 -9.46 -13.78
N LEU A 195 -11.23 -9.24 -14.31
CA LEU A 195 -10.96 -9.24 -15.74
C LEU A 195 -11.14 -10.61 -16.37
N THR A 196 -10.77 -11.69 -15.68
CA THR A 196 -10.99 -13.06 -16.16
C THR A 196 -12.49 -13.33 -16.39
N ASP A 197 -13.32 -12.95 -15.44
CA ASP A 197 -14.76 -13.14 -15.55
C ASP A 197 -15.42 -12.14 -16.52
N LEU A 198 -14.87 -10.93 -16.66
CA LEU A 198 -15.27 -10.01 -17.71
C LEU A 198 -14.99 -10.58 -19.10
N CYS A 199 -13.76 -11.10 -19.35
CA CYS A 199 -13.40 -11.73 -20.62
C CYS A 199 -14.22 -12.99 -20.89
N GLY A 200 -14.57 -13.75 -19.84
CA GLY A 200 -15.41 -14.94 -19.92
C GLY A 200 -16.92 -14.68 -19.99
N ALA A 201 -17.35 -13.43 -20.17
CA ALA A 201 -18.76 -12.97 -20.23
C ALA A 201 -19.59 -13.29 -18.97
N ARG A 202 -18.96 -13.65 -17.84
CA ARG A 202 -19.64 -13.81 -16.56
C ARG A 202 -19.98 -12.47 -15.90
N ALA A 203 -19.19 -11.45 -16.21
CA ALA A 203 -19.51 -10.06 -15.94
C ALA A 203 -19.61 -9.30 -17.27
N GLN A 204 -20.51 -8.34 -17.36
CA GLN A 204 -20.76 -7.57 -18.58
C GLN A 204 -20.01 -6.26 -18.58
N VAL A 205 -19.75 -5.69 -17.42
CA VAL A 205 -19.05 -4.38 -17.29
C VAL A 205 -18.14 -4.37 -16.07
N LEU A 206 -17.04 -3.62 -16.19
CA LEU A 206 -16.07 -3.28 -15.12
C LEU A 206 -15.68 -1.81 -15.25
N PHE A 207 -15.48 -1.11 -14.12
CA PHE A 207 -14.98 0.26 -14.04
C PHE A 207 -13.54 0.34 -13.58
#